data_fd745b8bc0246045781311b072c41d83
#
_entry.id   fd745b8bc0246045781311b072c41d83
#
_cell.length_a   1.000
_cell.length_b   1.000
_cell.length_c   1.000
_cell.angle_alpha   90.00
_cell.angle_beta   90.00
_cell.angle_gamma   90.00
#
_symmetry.space_group_name_H-M   'P 1'
#
loop_
_entity.id
_entity.type
_entity.pdbx_description
1 polymer ?
#
loop_
_entity_poly.entity_id
_entity_poly.type
_entity_poly.pdbx_seq_one_letter_code
_entity_poly.pdbx_strand_id
1 'polypeptide(L)'
;QLAGQFIDRRMGYALANVMNPSEGFQVPLVGQFKNIVATLIFLIINGHHHVLKLLDESFIMVPINQLSFSNDLAQALIKVIGDIFPIAFKIAVPIVSILFIIDLAFGLVARVVPQMNVFIMGMPTKSLVGLLMLSFILSNYVNFLEGFFTDTVQDLYNILQMLGS
;
A
#
# COMPACT_ATOMS: atom_id res chain seq x y z
N GLN A 1 -0.94 -1.60 -3.21
CA GLN A 1 -0.66 -0.98 -4.52
C GLN A 1 -0.63 0.55 -4.44
N LEU A 2 -1.63 1.23 -3.85
CA LEU A 2 -1.71 2.70 -3.74
C LEU A 2 -0.44 3.31 -3.11
N ALA A 3 0.04 2.79 -1.99
CA ALA A 3 1.27 3.26 -1.35
C ALA A 3 2.49 3.19 -2.29
N GLY A 4 2.60 2.11 -3.07
CA GLY A 4 3.65 1.95 -4.07
C GLY A 4 3.57 3.00 -5.17
N GLN A 5 2.38 3.29 -5.68
CA GLN A 5 2.18 4.33 -6.69
C GLN A 5 2.62 5.72 -6.21
N PHE A 6 2.35 6.07 -4.94
CA PHE A 6 2.83 7.32 -4.36
C PHE A 6 4.36 7.38 -4.32
N ILE A 7 5.01 6.28 -3.93
CA ILE A 7 6.46 6.18 -3.86
C ILE A 7 7.06 6.24 -5.25
N ASP A 8 6.57 5.44 -6.22
CA ASP A 8 7.09 5.39 -7.59
C ASP A 8 7.02 6.76 -8.30
N ARG A 9 5.92 7.49 -8.10
CA ARG A 9 5.79 8.86 -8.63
C ARG A 9 6.85 9.80 -8.06
N ARG A 10 7.16 9.69 -6.77
CA ARG A 10 8.16 10.53 -6.11
C ARG A 10 9.59 10.12 -6.44
N MET A 11 9.86 8.84 -6.68
CA MET A 11 11.15 8.34 -7.14
C MET A 11 11.44 8.70 -8.60
N GLY A 12 10.44 9.14 -9.36
CA GLY A 12 10.58 9.52 -10.77
C GLY A 12 10.36 8.36 -11.75
N TYR A 13 10.02 7.15 -11.28
CA TYR A 13 9.76 6.00 -12.16
C TYR A 13 8.53 6.20 -13.06
N ALA A 14 7.60 7.07 -12.68
CA ALA A 14 6.48 7.45 -13.53
C ALA A 14 6.91 8.08 -14.87
N LEU A 15 8.08 8.70 -14.94
CA LEU A 15 8.61 9.31 -16.16
C LEU A 15 9.17 8.26 -17.15
N ALA A 16 9.69 7.14 -16.64
CA ALA A 16 10.12 6.03 -17.48
C ALA A 16 8.93 5.45 -18.27
N ASN A 17 7.74 5.45 -17.69
CA ASN A 17 6.51 4.99 -18.32
C ASN A 17 6.01 5.94 -19.43
N VAL A 18 6.32 7.25 -19.33
CA VAL A 18 5.97 8.22 -20.37
C VAL A 18 6.89 8.07 -21.60
N MET A 19 8.12 7.62 -21.40
CA MET A 19 9.10 7.44 -22.48
C MET A 19 8.87 6.16 -23.31
N ASN A 20 8.08 5.19 -22.81
CA ASN A 20 7.80 3.95 -23.52
C ASN A 20 6.28 3.62 -23.47
N PRO A 21 5.44 4.36 -24.20
CA PRO A 21 3.99 4.20 -24.16
C PRO A 21 3.48 2.89 -24.81
N SER A 22 4.32 2.13 -25.50
CA SER A 22 3.95 0.89 -26.18
C SER A 22 3.65 -0.29 -25.23
N GLU A 23 4.05 -0.22 -23.99
CA GLU A 23 3.80 -1.25 -22.97
C GLU A 23 2.58 -0.90 -22.07
N GLY A 24 1.50 -0.45 -22.63
CA GLY A 24 0.14 -0.15 -22.11
C GLY A 24 -0.23 -0.28 -20.62
N PHE A 25 0.61 -0.81 -19.75
CA PHE A 25 0.35 -0.96 -18.32
C PHE A 25 1.49 -0.34 -17.49
N GLN A 26 1.18 0.78 -16.84
CA GLN A 26 2.04 1.42 -15.87
C GLN A 26 2.05 0.59 -14.56
N VAL A 27 2.89 -0.44 -14.50
CA VAL A 27 3.03 -1.22 -13.27
C VAL A 27 4.04 -0.51 -12.35
N PRO A 28 3.60 -0.01 -11.18
CA PRO A 28 4.49 0.64 -10.23
C PRO A 28 5.50 -0.39 -9.68
N LEU A 29 6.80 -0.18 -9.91
CA LEU A 29 7.88 -1.11 -9.53
C LEU A 29 7.91 -1.36 -8.02
N VAL A 30 7.90 -0.29 -7.21
CA VAL A 30 7.85 -0.39 -5.75
C VAL A 30 6.53 -1.00 -5.29
N GLY A 31 5.43 -0.65 -5.98
CA GLY A 31 4.13 -1.24 -5.73
C GLY A 31 4.11 -2.74 -5.95
N GLN A 32 4.70 -3.21 -7.05
CA GLN A 32 4.82 -4.63 -7.37
C GLN A 32 5.68 -5.38 -6.34
N PHE A 33 6.85 -4.83 -6.01
CA PHE A 33 7.73 -5.39 -4.99
C PHE A 33 7.00 -5.54 -3.64
N LYS A 34 6.34 -4.47 -3.17
CA LYS A 34 5.56 -4.50 -1.92
C LYS A 34 4.41 -5.49 -1.97
N ASN A 35 3.78 -5.67 -3.13
CA ASN A 35 2.71 -6.65 -3.30
C ASN A 35 3.24 -8.10 -3.17
N ILE A 36 4.40 -8.39 -3.77
CA ILE A 36 5.05 -9.70 -3.65
C ILE A 36 5.39 -9.98 -2.17
N VAL A 37 6.01 -9.02 -1.47
CA VAL A 37 6.33 -9.14 -0.04
C VAL A 37 5.05 -9.37 0.78
N ALA A 38 3.99 -8.61 0.53
CA ALA A 38 2.72 -8.77 1.23
C ALA A 38 2.09 -10.16 1.00
N THR A 39 2.17 -10.67 -0.23
CA THR A 39 1.69 -12.02 -0.56
C THR A 39 2.48 -13.09 0.18
N LEU A 40 3.82 -12.96 0.22
CA LEU A 40 4.66 -13.90 0.95
C LEU A 40 4.36 -13.89 2.45
N ILE A 41 4.21 -12.71 3.05
CA ILE A 41 3.84 -12.58 4.47
C ILE A 41 2.47 -13.21 4.72
N PHE A 42 1.48 -12.92 3.88
CA PHE A 42 0.14 -13.51 3.97
C PHE A 42 0.18 -15.05 3.97
N LEU A 43 1.06 -15.64 3.16
CA LEU A 43 1.24 -17.10 3.13
C LEU A 43 1.95 -17.60 4.38
N ILE A 44 2.99 -16.91 4.87
CA ILE A 44 3.77 -17.28 6.06
C ILE A 44 2.90 -17.27 7.32
N ILE A 45 2.03 -16.29 7.49
CA ILE A 45 1.12 -16.19 8.64
C ILE A 45 -0.12 -17.11 8.49
N ASN A 46 -0.15 -17.98 7.46
CA ASN A 46 -1.30 -18.83 7.14
C ASN A 46 -2.60 -18.05 6.89
N GLY A 47 -2.51 -16.82 6.37
CA GLY A 47 -3.68 -15.98 6.09
C GLY A 47 -4.69 -16.64 5.16
N HIS A 48 -4.23 -17.47 4.21
CA HIS A 48 -5.10 -18.25 3.34
C HIS A 48 -5.97 -19.27 4.13
N HIS A 49 -5.45 -19.87 5.20
CA HIS A 49 -6.26 -20.73 6.07
C HIS A 49 -7.33 -19.95 6.83
N HIS A 50 -7.00 -18.73 7.30
CA HIS A 50 -7.99 -17.86 7.94
C HIS A 50 -9.12 -17.46 6.99
N VAL A 51 -8.79 -17.17 5.72
CA VAL A 51 -9.81 -16.86 4.70
C VAL A 51 -10.72 -18.06 4.43
N LEU A 52 -10.14 -19.27 4.29
CA LEU A 52 -10.92 -20.48 4.08
C LEU A 52 -11.83 -20.80 5.29
N LYS A 53 -11.31 -20.62 6.50
CA LYS A 53 -12.09 -20.80 7.73
C LYS A 53 -13.23 -19.80 7.83
N LEU A 54 -12.98 -18.53 7.53
CA LEU A 54 -14.04 -17.50 7.49
C LEU A 54 -15.12 -17.84 6.46
N LEU A 55 -14.71 -18.38 5.30
CA LEU A 55 -15.65 -18.81 4.28
C LEU A 55 -16.54 -19.96 4.78
N ASP A 56 -15.97 -20.96 5.44
CA ASP A 56 -16.73 -22.08 6.03
C ASP A 56 -17.70 -21.58 7.12
N GLU A 57 -17.21 -20.75 8.03
CA GLU A 57 -18.02 -20.13 9.09
C GLU A 57 -19.13 -19.23 8.54
N SER A 58 -18.91 -18.59 7.38
CA SER A 58 -19.92 -17.71 6.77
C SER A 58 -21.21 -18.45 6.41
N PHE A 59 -21.12 -19.72 5.97
CA PHE A 59 -22.29 -20.54 5.68
C PHE A 59 -23.09 -20.95 6.93
N ILE A 60 -22.42 -20.99 8.07
CA ILE A 60 -23.05 -21.33 9.36
C ILE A 60 -23.66 -20.07 9.99
N MET A 61 -22.94 -18.95 9.94
CA MET A 61 -23.36 -17.68 10.57
C MET A 61 -24.43 -16.94 9.78
N VAL A 62 -24.43 -17.05 8.45
CA VAL A 62 -25.34 -16.32 7.56
C VAL A 62 -26.17 -17.34 6.76
N PRO A 63 -27.30 -17.83 7.28
CA PRO A 63 -28.20 -18.73 6.55
C PRO A 63 -28.73 -18.05 5.30
N ILE A 64 -28.85 -18.81 4.20
CA ILE A 64 -29.16 -18.32 2.83
C ILE A 64 -30.46 -17.46 2.77
N ASN A 65 -31.33 -17.54 3.77
CA ASN A 65 -32.64 -16.88 3.76
C ASN A 65 -32.81 -15.79 4.85
N GLN A 66 -31.73 -15.39 5.54
CA GLN A 66 -31.81 -14.48 6.70
C GLN A 66 -30.77 -13.34 6.63
N LEU A 67 -30.42 -12.89 5.41
CA LEU A 67 -29.57 -11.73 5.24
C LEU A 67 -30.24 -10.47 5.77
N SER A 68 -29.67 -9.87 6.83
CA SER A 68 -30.11 -8.58 7.35
C SER A 68 -29.15 -7.48 6.93
N PHE A 69 -29.66 -6.47 6.23
CA PHE A 69 -28.91 -5.26 5.89
C PHE A 69 -29.17 -4.20 6.96
N SER A 70 -28.34 -4.21 8.00
CA SER A 70 -28.43 -3.21 9.07
C SER A 70 -27.65 -1.93 8.72
N ASN A 71 -28.00 -0.82 9.36
CA ASN A 71 -27.26 0.43 9.24
C ASN A 71 -25.82 0.28 9.78
N ASP A 72 -25.60 -0.60 10.75
CA ASP A 72 -24.30 -0.89 11.33
C ASP A 72 -23.38 -1.61 10.34
N LEU A 73 -23.93 -2.53 9.56
CA LEU A 73 -23.22 -3.19 8.46
C LEU A 73 -22.75 -2.16 7.39
N ALA A 74 -23.64 -1.25 7.01
CA ALA A 74 -23.30 -0.20 6.04
C ALA A 74 -22.15 0.69 6.57
N GLN A 75 -22.19 1.08 7.84
CA GLN A 75 -21.12 1.85 8.48
C GLN A 75 -19.81 1.07 8.57
N ALA A 76 -19.86 -0.23 8.91
CA ALA A 76 -18.67 -1.08 8.94
C ALA A 76 -18.00 -1.18 7.56
N LEU A 77 -18.78 -1.37 6.49
CA LEU A 77 -18.26 -1.40 5.12
C LEU A 77 -17.65 -0.05 4.70
N ILE A 78 -18.31 1.06 5.01
CA ILE A 78 -17.80 2.41 4.73
C ILE A 78 -16.48 2.62 5.48
N LYS A 79 -16.37 2.19 6.72
CA LYS A 79 -15.13 2.27 7.51
C LYS A 79 -14.00 1.48 6.85
N VAL A 80 -14.21 0.22 6.51
CA VAL A 80 -13.18 -0.63 5.86
C VAL A 80 -12.68 -0.01 4.55
N ILE A 81 -13.59 0.52 3.73
CA ILE A 81 -13.21 1.22 2.49
C ILE A 81 -12.48 2.52 2.79
N GLY A 82 -12.95 3.27 3.78
CA GLY A 82 -12.34 4.55 4.20
C GLY A 82 -10.91 4.38 4.71
N ASP A 83 -10.62 3.29 5.40
CA ASP A 83 -9.31 3.01 5.99
C ASP A 83 -8.22 2.67 4.95
N ILE A 84 -8.59 2.37 3.70
CA ILE A 84 -7.64 2.09 2.61
C ILE A 84 -6.67 3.27 2.39
N PHE A 85 -7.18 4.51 2.38
CA PHE A 85 -6.37 5.70 2.14
C PHE A 85 -5.40 6.02 3.29
N PRO A 86 -5.85 6.11 4.55
CA PRO A 86 -4.96 6.31 5.69
C PRO A 86 -3.86 5.24 5.77
N ILE A 87 -4.20 3.98 5.54
CA ILE A 87 -3.25 2.87 5.56
C ILE A 87 -2.22 3.02 4.44
N ALA A 88 -2.65 3.28 3.21
CA ALA A 88 -1.75 3.50 2.09
C ALA A 88 -0.81 4.69 2.33
N PHE A 89 -1.32 5.78 2.91
CA PHE A 89 -0.55 6.96 3.26
C PHE A 89 0.46 6.67 4.36
N LYS A 90 0.05 5.98 5.43
CA LYS A 90 0.93 5.57 6.55
C LYS A 90 2.13 4.75 6.07
N ILE A 91 1.91 3.86 5.10
CA ILE A 91 2.97 3.06 4.49
C ILE A 91 3.90 3.91 3.59
N ALA A 92 3.37 4.93 2.90
CA ALA A 92 4.13 5.73 1.95
C ALA A 92 4.91 6.87 2.62
N VAL A 93 4.36 7.47 3.67
CA VAL A 93 4.88 8.68 4.33
C VAL A 93 6.37 8.66 4.64
N PRO A 94 6.95 7.62 5.26
CA PRO A 94 8.38 7.67 5.64
C PRO A 94 9.29 7.79 4.42
N ILE A 95 8.96 7.12 3.31
CA ILE A 95 9.76 7.18 2.08
C ILE A 95 9.50 8.49 1.36
N VAL A 96 8.23 8.86 1.21
CA VAL A 96 7.81 10.09 0.52
C VAL A 96 8.37 11.34 1.21
N SER A 97 8.43 11.36 2.55
CA SER A 97 8.98 12.49 3.31
C SER A 97 10.45 12.71 3.03
N ILE A 98 11.26 11.65 2.98
CA ILE A 98 12.68 11.76 2.65
C ILE A 98 12.87 12.20 1.20
N LEU A 99 12.11 11.64 0.26
CA LEU A 99 12.16 12.06 -1.14
C LEU A 99 11.76 13.53 -1.31
N PHE A 100 10.81 14.01 -0.49
CA PHE A 100 10.42 15.41 -0.47
C PHE A 100 11.55 16.33 0.04
N ILE A 101 12.28 15.91 1.07
CA ILE A 101 13.46 16.65 1.56
C ILE A 101 14.53 16.73 0.45
N ILE A 102 14.74 15.67 -0.30
CA ILE A 102 15.65 15.66 -1.45
C ILE A 102 15.16 16.66 -2.52
N ASP A 103 13.87 16.73 -2.81
CA ASP A 103 13.31 17.70 -3.75
C ASP A 103 13.59 19.14 -3.31
N LEU A 104 13.42 19.45 -2.02
CA LEU A 104 13.75 20.76 -1.47
C LEU A 104 15.23 21.06 -1.58
N ALA A 105 16.10 20.09 -1.26
CA ALA A 105 17.54 20.25 -1.38
C ALA A 105 17.95 20.54 -2.83
N PHE A 106 17.44 19.80 -3.81
CA PHE A 106 17.71 20.07 -5.22
C PHE A 106 17.14 21.40 -5.69
N GLY A 107 15.99 21.82 -5.16
CA GLY A 107 15.42 23.16 -5.43
C GLY A 107 16.35 24.30 -4.96
N LEU A 108 16.98 24.12 -3.79
CA LEU A 108 17.97 25.09 -3.29
C LEU A 108 19.25 25.07 -4.11
N VAL A 109 19.77 23.87 -4.47
CA VAL A 109 20.95 23.73 -5.33
C VAL A 109 20.73 24.36 -6.69
N ALA A 110 19.58 24.19 -7.31
CA ALA A 110 19.23 24.83 -8.58
C ALA A 110 19.29 26.36 -8.54
N ARG A 111 19.01 26.94 -7.37
CA ARG A 111 19.09 28.40 -7.17
C ARG A 111 20.52 28.90 -7.06
N VAL A 112 21.42 28.09 -6.47
CA VAL A 112 22.82 28.47 -6.23
C VAL A 112 23.69 28.14 -7.46
N VAL A 113 23.40 27.05 -8.14
CA VAL A 113 24.13 26.55 -9.30
C VAL A 113 23.18 26.36 -10.49
N PRO A 114 22.75 27.42 -11.16
CA PRO A 114 21.71 27.34 -12.21
C PRO A 114 22.17 26.57 -13.47
N GLN A 115 23.46 26.35 -13.64
CA GLN A 115 24.02 25.56 -14.74
C GLN A 115 23.87 24.04 -14.54
N MET A 116 23.57 23.59 -13.34
CA MET A 116 23.41 22.19 -13.03
C MET A 116 22.02 21.69 -13.45
N ASN A 117 21.98 20.64 -14.27
CA ASN A 117 20.70 20.03 -14.64
C ASN A 117 20.20 19.14 -13.49
N VAL A 118 19.43 19.78 -12.59
CA VAL A 118 18.85 19.12 -11.39
C VAL A 118 17.97 17.94 -11.76
N PHE A 119 17.37 17.95 -12.95
CA PHE A 119 16.51 16.86 -13.41
C PHE A 119 17.33 15.59 -13.69
N ILE A 120 18.50 15.73 -14.35
CA ILE A 120 19.38 14.59 -14.66
C ILE A 120 19.99 13.99 -13.39
N MET A 121 20.37 14.83 -12.42
CA MET A 121 20.97 14.36 -11.16
C MET A 121 19.92 13.91 -10.14
N GLY A 122 18.74 14.52 -10.16
CA GLY A 122 17.68 14.27 -9.17
C GLY A 122 17.07 12.89 -9.27
N MET A 123 16.78 12.39 -10.46
CA MET A 123 16.17 11.08 -10.64
C MET A 123 17.04 9.92 -10.09
N PRO A 124 18.30 9.75 -10.48
CA PRO A 124 19.15 8.68 -9.93
C PRO A 124 19.30 8.79 -8.43
N THR A 125 19.46 10.01 -7.89
CA THR A 125 19.60 10.25 -6.46
C THR A 125 18.35 9.81 -5.70
N LYS A 126 17.15 10.20 -6.18
CA LYS A 126 15.89 9.80 -5.57
C LYS A 126 15.67 8.29 -5.65
N SER A 127 16.01 7.67 -6.77
CA SER A 127 15.91 6.22 -6.92
C SER A 127 16.81 5.50 -5.93
N LEU A 128 18.06 5.92 -5.81
CA LEU A 128 19.02 5.31 -4.87
C LEU A 128 18.57 5.48 -3.42
N VAL A 129 18.22 6.71 -3.01
CA VAL A 129 17.77 6.96 -1.65
C VAL A 129 16.44 6.27 -1.35
N GLY A 130 15.51 6.24 -2.31
CA GLY A 130 14.25 5.53 -2.16
C GLY A 130 14.44 4.03 -1.96
N LEU A 131 15.35 3.39 -2.70
CA LEU A 131 15.70 1.97 -2.53
C LEU A 131 16.37 1.70 -1.18
N LEU A 132 17.29 2.56 -0.73
CA LEU A 132 17.90 2.45 0.59
C LEU A 132 16.84 2.57 1.70
N MET A 133 15.91 3.50 1.56
CA MET A 133 14.81 3.66 2.53
C MET A 133 13.85 2.48 2.51
N LEU A 134 13.55 1.91 1.35
CA LEU A 134 12.77 0.68 1.25
C LEU A 134 13.43 -0.46 2.02
N SER A 135 14.74 -0.65 1.86
CA SER A 135 15.49 -1.67 2.59
C SER A 135 15.44 -1.45 4.10
N PHE A 136 15.61 -0.20 4.54
CA PHE A 136 15.58 0.15 5.96
C PHE A 136 14.22 -0.04 6.62
N ILE A 137 13.14 0.26 5.89
CA ILE A 137 11.76 0.17 6.39
C ILE A 137 11.17 -1.23 6.26
N LEU A 138 11.84 -2.14 5.54
CA LEU A 138 11.28 -3.45 5.21
C LEU A 138 10.85 -4.25 6.46
N SER A 139 11.66 -4.25 7.51
CA SER A 139 11.34 -4.94 8.77
C SER A 139 10.07 -4.37 9.43
N ASN A 140 9.97 -3.04 9.50
CA ASN A 140 8.78 -2.39 10.05
C ASN A 140 7.54 -2.62 9.17
N TYR A 141 7.72 -2.73 7.86
CA TYR A 141 6.67 -3.04 6.92
C TYR A 141 6.11 -4.45 7.10
N VAL A 142 6.99 -5.44 7.37
CA VAL A 142 6.60 -6.82 7.70
C VAL A 142 5.72 -6.85 8.96
N ASN A 143 6.21 -6.27 10.05
CA ASN A 143 5.46 -6.21 11.32
C ASN A 143 4.12 -5.48 11.17
N PHE A 144 4.09 -4.41 10.38
CA PHE A 144 2.85 -3.69 10.08
C PHE A 144 1.85 -4.57 9.33
N LEU A 145 2.31 -5.35 8.33
CA LEU A 145 1.44 -6.23 7.55
C LEU A 145 0.88 -7.38 8.38
N GLU A 146 1.67 -7.97 9.27
CA GLU A 146 1.18 -9.02 10.18
C GLU A 146 0.03 -8.51 11.04
N GLY A 147 0.20 -7.33 11.67
CA GLY A 147 -0.88 -6.69 12.42
C GLY A 147 -2.10 -6.37 11.54
N PHE A 148 -1.88 -5.77 10.38
CA PHE A 148 -2.93 -5.42 9.44
C PHE A 148 -3.75 -6.63 8.97
N PHE A 149 -3.10 -7.75 8.65
CA PHE A 149 -3.83 -8.97 8.26
C PHE A 149 -4.64 -9.54 9.42
N THR A 150 -4.10 -9.51 10.63
CA THR A 150 -4.83 -9.98 11.83
C THR A 150 -6.08 -9.13 12.08
N ASP A 151 -5.93 -7.79 12.03
CA ASP A 151 -7.05 -6.86 12.22
C ASP A 151 -8.10 -7.03 11.12
N THR A 152 -7.66 -7.23 9.86
CA THR A 152 -8.58 -7.45 8.72
C THR A 152 -9.41 -8.73 8.90
N VAL A 153 -8.80 -9.82 9.38
CA VAL A 153 -9.52 -11.07 9.68
C VAL A 153 -10.57 -10.83 10.76
N GLN A 154 -10.25 -10.07 11.80
CA GLN A 154 -11.18 -9.74 12.89
C GLN A 154 -12.34 -8.86 12.39
N ASP A 155 -12.06 -7.86 11.55
CA ASP A 155 -13.09 -7.00 10.95
C ASP A 155 -14.05 -7.82 10.06
N LEU A 156 -13.50 -8.75 9.26
CA LEU A 156 -14.33 -9.66 8.45
C LEU A 156 -15.23 -10.54 9.32
N TYR A 157 -14.72 -11.04 10.44
CA TYR A 157 -15.51 -11.82 11.39
C TYR A 157 -16.66 -11.00 11.99
N ASN A 158 -16.39 -9.78 12.39
CA ASN A 158 -17.39 -8.85 12.91
C ASN A 158 -18.48 -8.54 11.85
N ILE A 159 -18.09 -8.35 10.59
CA ILE A 159 -19.03 -8.13 9.48
C ILE A 159 -19.93 -9.36 9.27
N LEU A 160 -19.36 -10.57 9.33
CA LEU A 160 -20.17 -11.81 9.23
C LEU A 160 -21.19 -11.94 10.34
N GLN A 161 -20.82 -11.59 11.58
CA GLN A 161 -21.77 -11.59 12.71
C GLN A 161 -22.90 -10.58 12.49
N MET A 162 -22.62 -9.40 11.96
CA MET A 162 -23.63 -8.38 11.66
C MET A 162 -24.56 -8.78 10.51
N LEU A 163 -24.10 -9.64 9.60
CA LEU A 163 -24.90 -10.16 8.48
C LEU A 163 -25.87 -11.26 8.94
N GLY A 164 -25.52 -12.02 9.98
CA GLY A 164 -26.32 -13.14 10.51
C GLY A 164 -27.23 -12.76 11.68
N SER A 165 -27.19 -11.52 12.15
CA SER A 165 -28.06 -10.99 13.22
C SER A 165 -29.20 -10.20 12.62
#